data_1721af219634d4e50600ef692b936b67
#
_entry.id   1721af219634d4e50600ef692b936b67
#
_cell.length_a   1.000
_cell.length_b   1.000
_cell.length_c   1.000
_cell.angle_alpha   90.00
_cell.angle_beta   90.00
_cell.angle_gamma   90.00
#
_symmetry.space_group_name_H-M   'P 1'
#
loop_
_entity.id
_entity.type
_entity.pdbx_description
1 polymer ?
#
loop_
_entity_poly.entity_id
_entity_poly.type
_entity_poly.pdbx_seq_one_letter_code
_entity_poly.pdbx_strand_id
1 'polypeptide(L)'
;FLNADFLTVLERHGAAARASGWQAHHLLANDERGCAVGLLPLYLKTHSHGEFIYDWSWAAAYRQWGLRYYPKLISCLPHTPVSGPRFLVADLAEAEDVRQALFAAAIDLAGECAASSWHVALADACEAERLQSAGLLLSHDLQFHWTDSGYGDFEGYLARFSSARRRKVRAERRQVRESGLAIETLHGDEIAAAEWPVLHALYAETFARFNNFAA
;
A
#
# COMPACT_ATOMS: atom_id res chain seq x y z
N PHE A 1 5.49 -7.99 4.55
CA PHE A 1 4.41 -7.78 3.56
C PHE A 1 4.85 -8.05 2.11
N LEU A 2 6.10 -7.83 1.72
CA LEU A 2 6.61 -8.32 0.42
C LEU A 2 6.83 -9.84 0.50
N ASN A 3 5.73 -10.58 0.49
CA ASN A 3 5.68 -12.03 0.51
C ASN A 3 5.02 -12.50 -0.79
N ALA A 4 5.61 -13.50 -1.44
CA ALA A 4 5.11 -14.04 -2.70
C ALA A 4 3.68 -14.59 -2.57
N ASP A 5 3.35 -15.22 -1.43
CA ASP A 5 2.00 -15.75 -1.20
C ASP A 5 0.96 -14.63 -1.12
N PHE A 6 1.29 -13.53 -0.42
CA PHE A 6 0.41 -12.38 -0.31
C PHE A 6 0.12 -11.74 -1.68
N LEU A 7 1.17 -11.46 -2.47
CA LEU A 7 0.99 -10.90 -3.81
C LEU A 7 0.22 -11.86 -4.72
N THR A 8 0.54 -13.16 -4.66
CA THR A 8 -0.15 -14.20 -5.43
C THR A 8 -1.65 -14.25 -5.10
N VAL A 9 -2.03 -14.14 -3.83
CA VAL A 9 -3.43 -14.12 -3.41
C VAL A 9 -4.15 -12.89 -3.97
N LEU A 10 -3.56 -11.70 -3.85
CA LEU A 10 -4.15 -10.46 -4.37
C LEU A 10 -4.36 -10.52 -5.90
N GLU A 11 -3.40 -11.06 -6.63
CA GLU A 11 -3.45 -11.17 -8.08
C GLU A 11 -4.44 -12.26 -8.54
N ARG A 12 -4.37 -13.47 -7.96
CA ARG A 12 -5.26 -14.58 -8.33
C ARG A 12 -6.72 -14.33 -8.00
N HIS A 13 -6.99 -13.63 -6.91
CA HIS A 13 -8.37 -13.35 -6.49
C HIS A 13 -8.90 -12.00 -6.98
N GLY A 14 -8.14 -11.30 -7.81
CA GLY A 14 -8.63 -10.14 -8.55
C GLY A 14 -8.50 -8.80 -7.84
N ALA A 15 -8.02 -8.75 -6.59
CA ALA A 15 -7.80 -7.50 -5.88
C ALA A 15 -6.68 -6.65 -6.54
N ALA A 16 -5.64 -7.31 -7.05
CA ALA A 16 -4.57 -6.68 -7.83
C ALA A 16 -4.49 -7.31 -9.23
N ALA A 17 -5.54 -7.18 -10.03
CA ALA A 17 -5.64 -7.73 -11.36
C ALA A 17 -6.04 -6.68 -12.40
N ARG A 18 -5.93 -6.99 -13.69
CA ARG A 18 -6.30 -6.07 -14.76
C ARG A 18 -7.73 -5.54 -14.64
N ALA A 19 -8.67 -6.39 -14.20
CA ALA A 19 -10.06 -6.02 -14.01
C ALA A 19 -10.28 -4.97 -12.92
N SER A 20 -9.43 -4.96 -11.89
CA SER A 20 -9.40 -3.97 -10.81
C SER A 20 -8.45 -2.79 -11.09
N GLY A 21 -7.99 -2.64 -12.34
CA GLY A 21 -7.09 -1.56 -12.75
C GLY A 21 -5.63 -1.72 -12.29
N TRP A 22 -5.26 -2.92 -11.88
CA TRP A 22 -3.89 -3.33 -11.57
C TRP A 22 -3.45 -4.40 -12.55
N GLN A 23 -2.38 -4.18 -13.26
CA GLN A 23 -1.82 -5.20 -14.14
C GLN A 23 -0.37 -5.45 -13.72
N ALA A 24 -0.08 -6.66 -13.24
CA ALA A 24 1.26 -7.06 -12.82
C ALA A 24 2.23 -7.06 -14.02
N HIS A 25 3.37 -6.43 -13.82
CA HIS A 25 4.49 -6.36 -14.76
C HIS A 25 5.82 -6.47 -14.00
N HIS A 26 5.91 -7.42 -13.07
CA HIS A 26 7.08 -7.59 -12.22
C HIS A 26 8.34 -7.82 -13.04
N LEU A 27 9.42 -7.16 -12.66
CA LEU A 27 10.73 -7.35 -13.27
C LEU A 27 11.54 -8.32 -12.44
N LEU A 28 12.09 -9.34 -13.09
CA LEU A 28 12.94 -10.36 -12.50
C LEU A 28 14.32 -10.29 -13.14
N ALA A 29 15.35 -10.09 -12.32
CA ALA A 29 16.74 -10.20 -12.74
C ALA A 29 17.25 -11.62 -12.43
N ASN A 30 17.81 -12.27 -13.44
CA ASN A 30 18.44 -13.58 -13.28
C ASN A 30 19.95 -13.47 -13.56
N ASP A 31 20.74 -14.28 -12.87
CA ASP A 31 22.15 -14.46 -13.17
C ASP A 31 22.36 -15.29 -14.46
N GLU A 32 23.62 -15.48 -14.86
CA GLU A 32 23.99 -16.28 -16.03
C GLU A 32 23.57 -17.75 -15.95
N ARG A 33 23.27 -18.24 -14.75
CA ARG A 33 22.79 -19.61 -14.48
C ARG A 33 21.27 -19.72 -14.51
N GLY A 34 20.58 -18.57 -14.70
CA GLY A 34 19.11 -18.47 -14.66
C GLY A 34 18.53 -18.42 -13.24
N CYS A 35 19.34 -18.22 -12.20
CA CYS A 35 18.85 -18.05 -10.84
C CYS A 35 18.38 -16.62 -10.62
N ALA A 36 17.22 -16.46 -9.96
CA ALA A 36 16.69 -15.15 -9.62
C ALA A 36 17.58 -14.46 -8.58
N VAL A 37 18.11 -13.28 -8.94
CA VAL A 37 19.00 -12.46 -8.10
C VAL A 37 18.39 -11.10 -7.75
N GLY A 38 17.31 -10.71 -8.43
CA GLY A 38 16.59 -9.46 -8.16
C GLY A 38 15.15 -9.50 -8.60
N LEU A 39 14.31 -8.78 -7.88
CA LEU A 39 12.88 -8.62 -8.19
C LEU A 39 12.44 -7.18 -7.89
N LEU A 40 11.74 -6.58 -8.83
CA LEU A 40 11.02 -5.32 -8.62
C LEU A 40 9.54 -5.56 -8.86
N PRO A 41 8.70 -5.60 -7.81
CA PRO A 41 7.25 -5.61 -7.96
C PRO A 41 6.79 -4.36 -8.70
N LEU A 42 6.06 -4.54 -9.78
CA LEU A 42 5.65 -3.46 -10.66
C LEU A 42 4.24 -3.72 -11.20
N TYR A 43 3.42 -2.69 -11.20
CA TYR A 43 2.05 -2.74 -11.71
C TYR A 43 1.79 -1.59 -12.67
N LEU A 44 1.14 -1.89 -13.79
CA LEU A 44 0.56 -0.88 -14.66
C LEU A 44 -0.85 -0.54 -14.15
N LYS A 45 -1.07 0.73 -13.87
CA LYS A 45 -2.28 1.23 -13.21
C LYS A 45 -3.11 2.11 -14.13
N THR A 46 -4.42 1.91 -14.10
CA THR A 46 -5.39 2.75 -14.82
C THR A 46 -6.10 3.78 -13.93
N HIS A 47 -5.81 3.78 -12.63
CA HIS A 47 -6.31 4.72 -11.62
C HIS A 47 -5.39 4.69 -10.38
N SER A 48 -5.57 5.60 -9.41
CA SER A 48 -4.74 5.71 -8.19
C SER A 48 -5.37 5.10 -6.93
N HIS A 49 -6.43 4.29 -7.07
CA HIS A 49 -7.00 3.61 -5.90
C HIS A 49 -6.09 2.48 -5.41
N GLY A 50 -6.00 2.34 -4.08
CA GLY A 50 -5.25 1.28 -3.42
C GLY A 50 -3.74 1.48 -3.34
N GLU A 51 -3.21 2.63 -3.74
CA GLU A 51 -1.78 2.96 -3.74
C GLU A 51 -1.33 3.74 -2.49
N PHE A 52 -2.25 4.53 -1.91
CA PHE A 52 -2.03 5.40 -0.74
C PHE A 52 -0.97 6.49 -0.94
N ILE A 53 -0.74 6.94 -2.19
CA ILE A 53 0.16 8.07 -2.50
C ILE A 53 -0.57 9.36 -2.85
N TYR A 54 -1.91 9.36 -2.89
CA TYR A 54 -2.82 10.51 -3.03
C TYR A 54 -2.46 11.51 -4.15
N ASP A 55 -2.07 11.02 -5.32
CA ASP A 55 -1.62 11.81 -6.48
C ASP A 55 -2.75 12.39 -7.36
N TRP A 56 -3.94 12.56 -6.78
CA TRP A 56 -5.11 13.09 -7.48
C TRP A 56 -4.90 14.49 -8.08
N SER A 57 -4.08 15.30 -7.43
CA SER A 57 -3.72 16.65 -7.92
C SER A 57 -2.90 16.57 -9.21
N TRP A 58 -2.00 15.59 -9.33
CA TRP A 58 -1.24 15.35 -10.56
C TRP A 58 -2.16 14.89 -11.69
N ALA A 59 -3.05 13.92 -11.42
CA ALA A 59 -4.03 13.47 -12.40
C ALA A 59 -4.96 14.61 -12.88
N ALA A 60 -5.35 15.51 -11.96
CA ALA A 60 -6.14 16.69 -12.30
C ALA A 60 -5.34 17.67 -13.17
N ALA A 61 -4.08 17.94 -12.84
CA ALA A 61 -3.21 18.82 -13.61
C ALA A 61 -3.00 18.30 -15.04
N TYR A 62 -2.69 17.01 -15.21
CA TYR A 62 -2.56 16.40 -16.53
C TYR A 62 -3.83 16.59 -17.37
N ARG A 63 -5.00 16.34 -16.77
CA ARG A 63 -6.30 16.53 -17.46
C ARG A 63 -6.51 17.99 -17.88
N GLN A 64 -6.16 18.94 -17.03
CA GLN A 64 -6.27 20.36 -17.33
C GLN A 64 -5.43 20.77 -18.55
N TRP A 65 -4.29 20.14 -18.75
CA TRP A 65 -3.40 20.37 -19.89
C TRP A 65 -3.70 19.45 -21.09
N GLY A 66 -4.80 18.68 -21.07
CA GLY A 66 -5.16 17.76 -22.15
C GLY A 66 -4.23 16.54 -22.27
N LEU A 67 -3.47 16.23 -21.22
CA LEU A 67 -2.54 15.12 -21.14
C LEU A 67 -3.18 13.91 -20.46
N ARG A 68 -2.73 12.72 -20.81
CA ARG A 68 -3.14 11.46 -20.15
C ARG A 68 -2.23 11.17 -18.97
N TYR A 69 -2.79 11.05 -17.77
CA TYR A 69 -2.06 10.62 -16.57
C TYR A 69 -1.99 9.10 -16.45
N TYR A 70 -3.00 8.41 -16.92
CA TYR A 70 -3.02 6.95 -16.94
C TYR A 70 -2.86 6.41 -18.36
N PRO A 71 -2.25 5.21 -18.52
CA PRO A 71 -1.70 4.38 -17.47
C PRO A 71 -0.42 4.97 -16.87
N LYS A 72 -0.11 4.57 -15.63
CA LYS A 72 1.17 4.83 -14.96
C LYS A 72 1.74 3.53 -14.40
N LEU A 73 3.04 3.43 -14.22
CA LEU A 73 3.66 2.33 -13.50
C LEU A 73 3.80 2.67 -12.01
N ILE A 74 3.67 1.66 -11.14
CA ILE A 74 3.92 1.80 -9.72
C ILE A 74 4.60 0.57 -9.14
N SER A 75 5.64 0.81 -8.34
CA SER A 75 6.26 -0.16 -7.44
C SER A 75 5.73 0.07 -6.04
N CYS A 76 4.83 -0.79 -5.59
CA CYS A 76 4.21 -0.71 -4.26
C CYS A 76 3.69 -2.08 -3.82
N LEU A 77 3.21 -2.15 -2.59
CA LEU A 77 2.36 -3.24 -2.12
C LEU A 77 0.89 -2.86 -2.36
N PRO A 78 0.15 -3.59 -3.21
CA PRO A 78 -1.25 -3.29 -3.44
C PRO A 78 -2.04 -3.26 -2.13
N HIS A 79 -2.88 -2.24 -1.96
CA HIS A 79 -3.77 -2.06 -0.81
C HIS A 79 -3.08 -2.03 0.57
N THR A 80 -1.75 -1.84 0.61
CA THR A 80 -0.96 -1.95 1.85
C THR A 80 0.02 -0.78 1.99
N PRO A 81 -0.30 0.26 2.79
CA PRO A 81 0.54 1.44 2.94
C PRO A 81 1.70 1.22 3.93
N VAL A 82 2.60 0.30 3.60
CA VAL A 82 3.76 -0.05 4.42
C VAL A 82 5.04 0.37 3.73
N SER A 83 5.91 1.06 4.46
CA SER A 83 7.25 1.43 3.99
C SER A 83 8.18 0.22 3.96
N GLY A 84 9.14 0.24 3.06
CA GLY A 84 10.17 -0.78 2.93
C GLY A 84 10.80 -0.82 1.54
N PRO A 85 11.75 -1.72 1.32
CA PRO A 85 12.42 -1.85 0.03
C PRO A 85 11.43 -2.27 -1.05
N ARG A 86 11.62 -1.74 -2.25
CA ARG A 86 10.89 -2.15 -3.46
C ARG A 86 11.79 -2.94 -4.40
N PHE A 87 13.09 -2.63 -4.39
CA PHE A 87 14.10 -3.42 -5.08
C PHE A 87 14.57 -4.56 -4.17
N LEU A 88 14.04 -5.74 -4.39
CA LEU A 88 14.45 -6.95 -3.68
C LEU A 88 15.65 -7.55 -4.43
N VAL A 89 16.83 -7.41 -3.88
CA VAL A 89 18.08 -7.90 -4.49
C VAL A 89 18.78 -8.81 -3.50
N ALA A 90 19.26 -9.95 -3.99
CA ALA A 90 20.04 -10.88 -3.20
C ALA A 90 21.32 -10.21 -2.66
N ASP A 91 21.83 -10.72 -1.54
CA ASP A 91 23.08 -10.24 -0.96
C ASP A 91 24.28 -10.78 -1.78
N LEU A 92 24.68 -9.99 -2.76
CA LEU A 92 25.73 -10.31 -3.74
C LEU A 92 26.68 -9.12 -3.87
N ALA A 93 27.91 -9.40 -4.34
CA ALA A 93 28.88 -8.34 -4.66
C ALA A 93 28.32 -7.37 -5.73
N GLU A 94 27.58 -7.88 -6.68
CA GLU A 94 26.98 -7.16 -7.81
C GLU A 94 25.58 -6.61 -7.52
N ALA A 95 25.16 -6.55 -6.26
CA ALA A 95 23.81 -6.14 -5.88
C ALA A 95 23.42 -4.74 -6.42
N GLU A 96 24.40 -3.83 -6.54
CA GLU A 96 24.13 -2.50 -7.11
C GLU A 96 23.91 -2.55 -8.62
N ASP A 97 24.65 -3.37 -9.34
CA ASP A 97 24.46 -3.57 -10.79
C ASP A 97 23.08 -4.16 -11.08
N VAL A 98 22.62 -5.11 -10.24
CA VAL A 98 21.28 -5.68 -10.34
C VAL A 98 20.20 -4.62 -10.10
N ARG A 99 20.38 -3.71 -9.13
CA ARG A 99 19.45 -2.60 -8.91
C ARG A 99 19.40 -1.66 -10.09
N GLN A 100 20.55 -1.31 -10.65
CA GLN A 100 20.64 -0.44 -11.83
C GLN A 100 19.97 -1.09 -13.05
N ALA A 101 20.17 -2.38 -13.27
CA ALA A 101 19.51 -3.12 -14.34
C ALA A 101 17.98 -3.12 -14.18
N LEU A 102 17.47 -3.39 -12.97
CA LEU A 102 16.03 -3.34 -12.69
C LEU A 102 15.47 -1.91 -12.87
N PHE A 103 16.23 -0.88 -12.46
CA PHE A 103 15.84 0.51 -12.66
C PHE A 103 15.74 0.86 -14.14
N ALA A 104 16.74 0.52 -14.93
CA ALA A 104 16.74 0.75 -16.38
C ALA A 104 15.58 0.02 -17.05
N ALA A 105 15.37 -1.26 -16.72
CA ALA A 105 14.26 -2.05 -17.24
C ALA A 105 12.88 -1.46 -16.88
N ALA A 106 12.73 -0.85 -15.71
CA ALA A 106 11.48 -0.18 -15.33
C ALA A 106 11.22 1.08 -16.16
N ILE A 107 12.26 1.84 -16.49
CA ILE A 107 12.16 3.02 -17.37
C ILE A 107 11.79 2.57 -18.80
N ASP A 108 12.44 1.53 -19.32
CA ASP A 108 12.15 0.99 -20.65
C ASP A 108 10.70 0.48 -20.72
N LEU A 109 10.27 -0.29 -19.73
CA LEU A 109 8.90 -0.78 -19.62
C LEU A 109 7.87 0.36 -19.54
N ALA A 110 8.19 1.46 -18.85
CA ALA A 110 7.32 2.63 -18.82
C ALA A 110 7.10 3.20 -20.23
N GLY A 111 8.16 3.25 -21.05
CA GLY A 111 8.08 3.63 -22.46
C GLY A 111 7.24 2.66 -23.29
N GLU A 112 7.49 1.36 -23.17
CA GLU A 112 6.77 0.30 -23.89
C GLU A 112 5.26 0.29 -23.60
N CYS A 113 4.90 0.52 -22.32
CA CYS A 113 3.51 0.59 -21.87
C CYS A 113 2.85 1.96 -22.16
N ALA A 114 3.56 2.91 -22.74
CA ALA A 114 3.12 4.30 -22.87
C ALA A 114 2.60 4.88 -21.53
N ALA A 115 3.24 4.50 -20.42
CA ALA A 115 2.92 4.99 -19.10
C ALA A 115 3.35 6.46 -18.98
N SER A 116 2.54 7.27 -18.29
CA SER A 116 2.85 8.70 -18.09
C SER A 116 4.00 8.92 -17.12
N SER A 117 4.21 7.97 -16.22
CA SER A 117 5.19 8.04 -15.14
C SER A 117 5.41 6.66 -14.51
N TRP A 118 6.50 6.57 -13.76
CA TRP A 118 6.73 5.46 -12.83
C TRP A 118 6.86 6.02 -11.41
N HIS A 119 6.15 5.43 -10.48
CA HIS A 119 6.15 5.80 -9.06
C HIS A 119 6.74 4.66 -8.23
N VAL A 120 7.60 4.99 -7.27
CA VAL A 120 8.07 4.06 -6.24
C VAL A 120 7.49 4.52 -4.92
N ALA A 121 6.40 3.88 -4.50
CA ALA A 121 5.63 4.32 -3.35
C ALA A 121 6.18 3.78 -2.04
N LEU A 122 6.26 4.62 -1.01
CA LEU A 122 6.61 4.24 0.36
C LEU A 122 7.96 3.49 0.45
N ALA A 123 8.93 3.87 -0.39
CA ALA A 123 10.30 3.38 -0.29
C ALA A 123 10.90 3.72 1.08
N ASP A 124 11.84 2.91 1.58
CA ASP A 124 12.61 3.28 2.75
C ASP A 124 13.57 4.44 2.45
N ALA A 125 14.13 5.03 3.48
CA ALA A 125 14.98 6.23 3.33
C ALA A 125 16.21 5.99 2.43
N CYS A 126 16.84 4.84 2.57
CA CYS A 126 18.04 4.50 1.79
C CYS A 126 17.69 4.33 0.30
N GLU A 127 16.59 3.65 0.00
CA GLU A 127 16.11 3.48 -1.37
C GLU A 127 15.64 4.80 -1.98
N ALA A 128 14.94 5.64 -1.20
CA ALA A 128 14.49 6.96 -1.63
C ALA A 128 15.67 7.87 -2.02
N GLU A 129 16.74 7.88 -1.23
CA GLU A 129 17.98 8.63 -1.53
C GLU A 129 18.65 8.13 -2.83
N ARG A 130 18.71 6.83 -3.04
CA ARG A 130 19.25 6.24 -4.29
C ARG A 130 18.42 6.64 -5.51
N LEU A 131 17.09 6.53 -5.41
CA LEU A 131 16.18 6.89 -6.50
C LEU A 131 16.24 8.38 -6.82
N GLN A 132 16.35 9.24 -5.81
CA GLN A 132 16.55 10.67 -6.00
C GLN A 132 17.89 10.97 -6.68
N SER A 133 18.97 10.28 -6.28
CA SER A 133 20.28 10.39 -6.93
C SER A 133 20.27 9.90 -8.38
N ALA A 134 19.40 8.95 -8.71
CA ALA A 134 19.15 8.47 -10.08
C ALA A 134 18.21 9.40 -10.88
N GLY A 135 17.79 10.54 -10.32
CA GLY A 135 17.01 11.57 -11.03
C GLY A 135 15.51 11.52 -10.81
N LEU A 136 14.98 10.65 -9.96
CA LEU A 136 13.55 10.65 -9.61
C LEU A 136 13.24 11.82 -8.67
N LEU A 137 12.02 12.34 -8.79
CA LEU A 137 11.53 13.38 -7.88
C LEU A 137 11.07 12.75 -6.56
N LEU A 138 11.58 13.26 -5.45
CA LEU A 138 11.16 12.83 -4.12
C LEU A 138 9.95 13.65 -3.67
N SER A 139 8.89 12.95 -3.26
CA SER A 139 7.71 13.52 -2.61
C SER A 139 7.58 12.96 -1.20
N HIS A 140 7.16 13.81 -0.26
CA HIS A 140 6.94 13.41 1.12
C HIS A 140 5.44 13.44 1.43
N ASP A 141 5.00 12.44 2.18
CA ASP A 141 3.66 12.39 2.76
C ASP A 141 3.77 12.12 4.26
N LEU A 142 2.69 12.32 5.00
CA LEU A 142 2.65 12.21 6.44
C LEU A 142 1.77 11.03 6.85
N GLN A 143 2.36 10.08 7.58
CA GLN A 143 1.64 8.97 8.18
C GLN A 143 1.68 9.09 9.72
N PHE A 144 0.52 8.97 10.36
CA PHE A 144 0.42 9.00 11.82
C PHE A 144 0.51 7.60 12.39
N HIS A 145 1.45 7.38 13.29
CA HIS A 145 1.61 6.13 14.00
C HIS A 145 1.30 6.32 15.49
N TRP A 146 0.51 5.45 16.05
CA TRP A 146 0.37 5.33 17.48
C TRP A 146 1.43 4.37 18.03
N THR A 147 2.10 4.78 19.08
CA THR A 147 3.11 3.96 19.77
C THR A 147 2.73 3.85 21.23
N ASP A 148 2.77 2.65 21.78
CA ASP A 148 2.59 2.47 23.22
C ASP A 148 3.77 3.11 23.97
N SER A 149 3.44 4.02 24.87
CA SER A 149 4.40 4.71 25.73
C SER A 149 4.43 4.12 27.16
N GLY A 150 4.07 2.86 27.31
CA GLY A 150 4.06 2.17 28.59
C GLY A 150 2.91 2.62 29.49
N TYR A 151 1.70 2.73 28.93
CA TYR A 151 0.52 3.20 29.68
C TYR A 151 0.04 2.21 30.74
N GLY A 152 0.45 0.96 30.67
CA GLY A 152 0.05 -0.12 31.56
C GLY A 152 -1.36 -0.62 31.28
N ASP A 153 -2.35 0.27 31.29
CA ASP A 153 -3.75 -0.04 30.98
C ASP A 153 -4.45 1.11 30.27
N PHE A 154 -5.75 0.92 29.99
CA PHE A 154 -6.54 1.93 29.31
C PHE A 154 -6.76 3.20 30.13
N GLU A 155 -6.81 3.12 31.44
CA GLU A 155 -6.93 4.31 32.31
C GLU A 155 -5.63 5.12 32.31
N GLY A 156 -4.47 4.47 32.29
CA GLY A 156 -3.17 5.10 32.09
C GLY A 156 -3.09 5.81 30.75
N TYR A 157 -3.59 5.19 29.67
CA TYR A 157 -3.72 5.84 28.36
C TYR A 157 -4.63 7.07 28.43
N LEU A 158 -5.81 6.96 29.05
CA LEU A 158 -6.74 8.08 29.19
C LEU A 158 -6.16 9.22 30.04
N ALA A 159 -5.27 8.94 30.98
CA ALA A 159 -4.61 9.95 31.80
C ALA A 159 -3.80 10.97 30.98
N ARG A 160 -3.37 10.62 29.76
CA ARG A 160 -2.65 11.51 28.85
C ARG A 160 -3.55 12.54 28.16
N PHE A 161 -4.86 12.34 28.16
CA PHE A 161 -5.81 13.27 27.55
C PHE A 161 -6.23 14.40 28.50
N SER A 162 -6.71 15.48 27.91
CA SER A 162 -7.40 16.53 28.69
C SER A 162 -8.63 15.96 29.40
N SER A 163 -9.06 16.60 30.49
CA SER A 163 -10.24 16.16 31.25
C SER A 163 -11.51 16.09 30.41
N ALA A 164 -11.68 17.01 29.47
CA ALA A 164 -12.81 17.01 28.53
C ALA A 164 -12.77 15.79 27.61
N ARG A 165 -11.60 15.47 27.03
CA ARG A 165 -11.43 14.31 26.14
C ARG A 165 -11.65 12.98 26.88
N ARG A 166 -11.08 12.85 28.11
CA ARG A 166 -11.32 11.68 28.96
C ARG A 166 -12.81 11.44 29.23
N ARG A 167 -13.53 12.50 29.61
CA ARG A 167 -14.98 12.40 29.87
C ARG A 167 -15.73 11.92 28.63
N LYS A 168 -15.40 12.47 27.44
CA LYS A 168 -16.01 12.06 26.19
C LYS A 168 -15.78 10.59 25.90
N VAL A 169 -14.53 10.13 25.93
CA VAL A 169 -14.19 8.72 25.67
C VAL A 169 -14.87 7.77 26.66
N ARG A 170 -14.90 8.12 27.96
CA ARG A 170 -15.60 7.30 28.96
C ARG A 170 -17.12 7.25 28.73
N ALA A 171 -17.71 8.36 28.31
CA ALA A 171 -19.14 8.39 27.97
C ALA A 171 -19.46 7.52 26.76
N GLU A 172 -18.67 7.61 25.69
CA GLU A 172 -18.81 6.78 24.48
C GLU A 172 -18.69 5.28 24.82
N ARG A 173 -17.67 4.88 25.58
CA ARG A 173 -17.51 3.49 26.04
C ARG A 173 -18.68 3.00 26.91
N ARG A 174 -19.21 3.86 27.78
CA ARG A 174 -20.38 3.53 28.59
C ARG A 174 -21.60 3.31 27.69
N GLN A 175 -21.84 4.20 26.74
CA GLN A 175 -22.97 4.08 25.80
C GLN A 175 -22.90 2.75 25.01
N VAL A 176 -21.71 2.33 24.55
CA VAL A 176 -21.55 1.03 23.89
C VAL A 176 -21.87 -0.12 24.85
N ARG A 177 -21.38 -0.10 26.09
CA ARG A 177 -21.71 -1.15 27.08
C ARG A 177 -23.21 -1.24 27.41
N GLU A 178 -23.89 -0.10 27.42
CA GLU A 178 -25.32 0.00 27.73
C GLU A 178 -26.22 -0.28 26.52
N SER A 179 -25.64 -0.41 25.31
CA SER A 179 -26.39 -0.66 24.07
C SER A 179 -26.93 -2.10 23.91
N GLY A 180 -26.50 -3.02 24.75
CA GLY A 180 -26.86 -4.44 24.66
C GLY A 180 -26.11 -5.21 23.57
N LEU A 181 -25.12 -4.58 22.89
CA LEU A 181 -24.29 -5.24 21.90
C LEU A 181 -23.22 -6.09 22.57
N ALA A 182 -23.05 -7.33 22.15
CA ALA A 182 -21.87 -8.14 22.46
C ALA A 182 -20.77 -7.78 21.45
N ILE A 183 -19.56 -7.50 21.98
CA ILE A 183 -18.38 -7.22 21.18
C ILE A 183 -17.39 -8.32 21.45
N GLU A 184 -17.02 -9.03 20.40
CA GLU A 184 -16.05 -10.11 20.44
C GLU A 184 -14.85 -9.76 19.57
N THR A 185 -13.67 -10.22 19.98
CA THR A 185 -12.45 -10.13 19.17
C THR A 185 -12.13 -11.52 18.67
N LEU A 186 -12.13 -11.68 17.34
CA LEU A 186 -11.81 -12.93 16.68
C LEU A 186 -10.51 -12.78 15.91
N HIS A 187 -9.67 -13.81 15.93
CA HIS A 187 -8.55 -13.94 15.01
C HIS A 187 -9.04 -14.49 13.66
N GLY A 188 -8.24 -14.30 12.60
CA GLY A 188 -8.67 -14.67 11.25
C GLY A 188 -9.01 -16.15 11.06
N ASP A 189 -8.36 -17.04 11.80
CA ASP A 189 -8.60 -18.49 11.84
C ASP A 189 -9.84 -18.89 12.66
N GLU A 190 -10.33 -18.01 13.52
CA GLU A 190 -11.58 -18.19 14.29
C GLU A 190 -12.83 -17.75 13.52
N ILE A 191 -12.67 -17.01 12.43
CA ILE A 191 -13.78 -16.52 11.60
C ILE A 191 -14.25 -17.66 10.69
N ALA A 192 -15.48 -18.08 10.85
CA ALA A 192 -16.06 -19.12 10.01
C ALA A 192 -16.17 -18.67 8.53
N ALA A 193 -15.97 -19.60 7.60
CA ALA A 193 -16.02 -19.30 6.16
C ALA A 193 -17.32 -18.61 5.72
N ALA A 194 -18.44 -18.92 6.39
CA ALA A 194 -19.75 -18.31 6.10
C ALA A 194 -19.85 -16.84 6.56
N GLU A 195 -18.99 -16.37 7.45
CA GLU A 195 -19.00 -15.00 7.99
C GLU A 195 -18.27 -14.01 7.09
N TRP A 196 -17.28 -14.47 6.33
CA TRP A 196 -16.50 -13.62 5.45
C TRP A 196 -17.32 -12.81 4.45
N PRO A 197 -18.37 -13.37 3.77
CA PRO A 197 -19.22 -12.57 2.90
C PRO A 197 -19.96 -11.46 3.63
N VAL A 198 -20.38 -11.67 4.88
CA VAL A 198 -21.05 -10.66 5.71
C VAL A 198 -20.07 -9.54 6.08
N LEU A 199 -18.87 -9.90 6.53
CA LEU A 199 -17.82 -8.93 6.84
C LEU A 199 -17.45 -8.09 5.62
N HIS A 200 -17.31 -8.73 4.45
CA HIS A 200 -17.05 -8.03 3.20
C HIS A 200 -18.21 -7.08 2.82
N ALA A 201 -19.44 -7.50 2.97
CA ALA A 201 -20.61 -6.64 2.68
C ALA A 201 -20.62 -5.40 3.58
N LEU A 202 -20.36 -5.54 4.88
CA LEU A 202 -20.28 -4.42 5.84
C LEU A 202 -19.11 -3.47 5.51
N TYR A 203 -17.97 -4.03 5.13
CA TYR A 203 -16.81 -3.26 4.66
C TYR A 203 -17.17 -2.44 3.41
N ALA A 204 -17.73 -3.08 2.38
CA ALA A 204 -18.12 -2.43 1.13
C ALA A 204 -19.18 -1.33 1.34
N GLU A 205 -20.17 -1.58 2.20
CA GLU A 205 -21.20 -0.58 2.56
C GLU A 205 -20.57 0.65 3.22
N THR A 206 -19.59 0.45 4.09
CA THR A 206 -18.87 1.55 4.74
C THR A 206 -18.16 2.44 3.71
N PHE A 207 -17.49 1.85 2.74
CA PHE A 207 -16.84 2.62 1.66
C PHE A 207 -17.85 3.34 0.77
N ALA A 208 -18.97 2.69 0.44
CA ALA A 208 -20.03 3.30 -0.37
C ALA A 208 -20.64 4.56 0.28
N ARG A 209 -20.79 4.57 1.61
CA ARG A 209 -21.27 5.75 2.36
C ARG A 209 -20.39 6.98 2.21
N PHE A 210 -19.09 6.79 1.95
CA PHE A 210 -18.13 7.88 1.76
C PHE A 210 -17.78 8.13 0.30
N ASN A 211 -18.56 7.60 -0.65
CA ASN A 211 -18.28 7.63 -2.10
C ASN A 211 -16.88 7.11 -2.45
N ASN A 212 -16.39 6.16 -1.68
CA ASN A 212 -15.13 5.45 -1.93
C ASN A 212 -15.39 4.06 -2.48
N PHE A 213 -14.36 3.45 -3.05
CA PHE A 213 -14.42 2.09 -3.53
C PHE A 213 -13.79 1.15 -2.49
N ALA A 214 -14.46 0.05 -2.17
CA ALA A 214 -13.87 -1.06 -1.45
C ALA A 214 -12.86 -1.76 -2.39
N ALA A 215 -11.69 -2.10 -1.85
CA ALA A 215 -10.64 -2.82 -2.57
C ALA A 215 -10.94 -4.32 -2.64
#